data_33552de023781b22746fc96c0750d42e
#
_entry.id   33552de023781b22746fc96c0750d42e
#
_cell.length_a   1.000
_cell.length_b   1.000
_cell.length_c   1.000
_cell.angle_alpha   90.00
_cell.angle_beta   90.00
_cell.angle_gamma   90.00
#
_symmetry.space_group_name_H-M   'P 1'
#
loop_
_entity.id
_entity.type
_entity.pdbx_description
1 polymer ?
#
loop_
_entity_poly.entity_id
_entity_poly.type
_entity_poly.pdbx_seq_one_letter_code
_entity_poly.pdbx_strand_id
1 'polypeptide(L)'
;MPKASDLKQGSAIEINGEPYAVKKIEVRNPTSRGASTLYKIRFAHMKTKQKLDESYKGDDFLKEADCTKTMVQYSYQDGESYTFMNLETYEQYTLNAEDLDGQVQYLTEGLEGIIILLLDDAPLGIELPTAISLEIIETPPAMKGASATNRTKPATLSTGLEVQVPEYIESGEIIKVNSDSGKFMSRA
;
A
#
# COMPACT_ATOMS: atom_id res chain seq x y z
N MET A 1 12.95 -8.01 -13.85
CA MET A 1 11.56 -8.44 -14.18
C MET A 1 11.00 -9.13 -12.94
N PRO A 2 10.09 -8.49 -12.20
CA PRO A 2 9.47 -9.11 -11.03
C PRO A 2 8.53 -10.24 -11.44
N LYS A 3 8.31 -11.18 -10.53
CA LYS A 3 7.26 -12.19 -10.66
C LYS A 3 5.92 -11.58 -10.26
N ALA A 4 4.82 -12.16 -10.76
CA ALA A 4 3.48 -11.73 -10.34
C ALA A 4 3.27 -11.85 -8.83
N SER A 5 3.92 -12.82 -8.17
CA SER A 5 3.92 -12.99 -6.72
C SER A 5 4.64 -11.88 -5.94
N ASP A 6 5.54 -11.16 -6.59
CA ASP A 6 6.38 -10.12 -5.95
C ASP A 6 5.83 -8.71 -6.14
N LEU A 7 4.77 -8.58 -6.96
CA LEU A 7 4.15 -7.29 -7.21
C LEU A 7 3.41 -6.76 -5.98
N LYS A 8 3.46 -5.45 -5.83
CA LYS A 8 2.78 -4.69 -4.79
C LYS A 8 1.88 -3.62 -5.39
N GLN A 9 0.94 -3.14 -4.63
CA GLN A 9 0.17 -1.96 -5.01
C GLN A 9 1.12 -0.77 -5.22
N GLY A 10 0.96 -0.07 -6.33
CA GLY A 10 1.86 1.01 -6.75
C GLY A 10 2.98 0.58 -7.69
N SER A 11 3.28 -0.73 -7.82
CA SER A 11 4.29 -1.20 -8.78
C SER A 11 3.96 -0.76 -10.21
N ALA A 12 4.99 -0.30 -10.94
CA ALA A 12 4.86 0.14 -12.33
C ALA A 12 5.30 -0.97 -13.29
N ILE A 13 4.38 -1.43 -14.14
CA ILE A 13 4.57 -2.54 -15.06
C ILE A 13 4.30 -2.10 -16.49
N GLU A 14 5.10 -2.58 -17.43
CA GLU A 14 4.87 -2.38 -18.86
C GLU A 14 4.02 -3.52 -19.41
N ILE A 15 2.89 -3.19 -20.01
CA ILE A 15 2.00 -4.12 -20.71
C ILE A 15 1.81 -3.60 -22.14
N ASN A 16 2.21 -4.40 -23.12
CA ASN A 16 2.16 -4.02 -24.53
C ASN A 16 2.87 -2.71 -24.90
N GLY A 17 3.96 -2.40 -24.18
CA GLY A 17 4.73 -1.17 -24.42
C GLY A 17 4.19 0.07 -23.70
N GLU A 18 3.12 -0.06 -22.93
CA GLU A 18 2.48 1.03 -22.20
C GLU A 18 2.65 0.86 -20.67
N PRO A 19 2.81 1.97 -19.91
CA PRO A 19 3.01 1.91 -18.48
C PRO A 19 1.71 1.79 -17.70
N TYR A 20 1.65 0.81 -16.82
CA TYR A 20 0.52 0.55 -15.91
C TYR A 20 0.96 0.51 -14.46
N ALA A 21 0.16 1.06 -13.56
CA ALA A 21 0.32 0.92 -12.13
C ALA A 21 -0.57 -0.20 -11.57
N VAL A 22 -0.03 -1.01 -10.68
CA VAL A 22 -0.79 -2.02 -9.94
C VAL A 22 -1.69 -1.32 -8.94
N LYS A 23 -3.01 -1.53 -9.04
CA LYS A 23 -4.02 -0.94 -8.15
C LYS A 23 -4.54 -1.91 -7.10
N LYS A 24 -4.73 -3.17 -7.48
CA LYS A 24 -5.23 -4.21 -6.57
C LYS A 24 -4.70 -5.57 -6.98
N ILE A 25 -4.39 -6.40 -6.00
CA ILE A 25 -3.97 -7.79 -6.19
C ILE A 25 -4.91 -8.68 -5.38
N GLU A 26 -5.53 -9.64 -6.04
CA GLU A 26 -6.34 -10.70 -5.42
C GLU A 26 -5.66 -12.03 -5.66
N VAL A 27 -5.28 -12.71 -4.60
CA VAL A 27 -4.68 -14.05 -4.67
C VAL A 27 -5.78 -15.10 -4.60
N ARG A 28 -5.84 -15.97 -5.60
CA ARG A 28 -6.77 -17.10 -5.66
C ARG A 28 -5.99 -18.39 -5.51
N ASN A 29 -6.17 -19.03 -4.38
CA ASN A 29 -5.57 -20.34 -4.14
C ASN A 29 -6.30 -21.45 -4.92
N PRO A 30 -5.58 -22.44 -5.41
CA PRO A 30 -6.17 -23.53 -6.16
C PRO A 30 -7.09 -24.37 -5.27
N THR A 31 -8.24 -24.76 -5.81
CA THR A 31 -9.19 -25.69 -5.15
C THR A 31 -8.93 -27.14 -5.45
N SER A 32 -8.00 -27.44 -6.37
CA SER A 32 -7.65 -28.79 -6.78
C SER A 32 -6.14 -29.07 -6.72
N ARG A 33 -5.75 -30.32 -6.48
CA ARG A 33 -4.35 -30.74 -6.50
C ARG A 33 -3.73 -30.46 -7.87
N GLY A 34 -2.58 -29.76 -7.89
CA GLY A 34 -1.80 -29.47 -9.10
C GLY A 34 -2.17 -28.17 -9.82
N ALA A 35 -3.17 -27.43 -9.37
CA ALA A 35 -3.45 -26.11 -9.92
C ALA A 35 -2.52 -25.04 -9.32
N SER A 36 -2.09 -24.09 -10.14
CA SER A 36 -1.24 -22.96 -9.69
C SER A 36 -2.05 -21.88 -8.99
N THR A 37 -1.45 -21.22 -8.02
CA THR A 37 -2.00 -19.99 -7.43
C THR A 37 -2.10 -18.91 -8.51
N LEU A 38 -3.27 -18.30 -8.65
CA LEU A 38 -3.53 -17.23 -9.59
C LEU A 38 -3.56 -15.87 -8.87
N TYR A 39 -2.90 -14.91 -9.47
CA TYR A 39 -2.87 -13.52 -9.05
C TYR A 39 -3.73 -12.72 -10.03
N LYS A 40 -4.94 -12.35 -9.60
CA LYS A 40 -5.78 -11.43 -10.36
C LYS A 40 -5.36 -10.02 -10.00
N ILE A 41 -4.81 -9.32 -10.97
CA ILE A 41 -4.23 -7.99 -10.78
C ILE A 41 -5.04 -6.97 -11.56
N ARG A 42 -5.46 -5.93 -10.86
CA ARG A 42 -6.04 -4.74 -11.47
C ARG A 42 -4.96 -3.71 -11.69
N PHE A 43 -4.79 -3.35 -12.92
CA PHE A 43 -3.91 -2.28 -13.37
C PHE A 43 -4.69 -1.03 -13.74
N ALA A 44 -4.05 0.13 -13.65
CA ALA A 44 -4.53 1.35 -14.26
C ALA A 44 -3.42 1.91 -15.15
N HIS A 45 -3.76 2.23 -16.39
CA HIS A 45 -2.83 2.88 -17.30
C HIS A 45 -2.36 4.21 -16.71
N MET A 46 -1.05 4.43 -16.63
CA MET A 46 -0.51 5.55 -15.86
C MET A 46 -0.89 6.92 -16.43
N LYS A 47 -1.07 7.04 -17.73
CA LYS A 47 -1.49 8.30 -18.41
C LYS A 47 -3.00 8.43 -18.55
N THR A 48 -3.69 7.40 -19.09
CA THR A 48 -5.12 7.46 -19.43
C THR A 48 -6.05 7.06 -18.30
N LYS A 49 -5.51 6.47 -17.22
CA LYS A 49 -6.26 5.91 -16.07
C LYS A 49 -7.21 4.76 -16.43
N GLN A 50 -7.16 4.24 -17.66
CA GLN A 50 -7.94 3.08 -18.05
C GLN A 50 -7.58 1.86 -17.19
N LYS A 51 -8.60 1.16 -16.72
CA LYS A 51 -8.43 -0.04 -15.89
C LYS A 51 -8.28 -1.28 -16.76
N LEU A 52 -7.38 -2.16 -16.39
CA LEU A 52 -7.14 -3.44 -17.04
C LEU A 52 -7.05 -4.52 -15.92
N ASP A 53 -7.85 -5.55 -16.04
CA ASP A 53 -7.81 -6.70 -15.12
C ASP A 53 -7.19 -7.89 -15.85
N GLU A 54 -6.08 -8.42 -15.33
CA GLU A 54 -5.41 -9.60 -15.86
C GLU A 54 -5.10 -10.62 -14.74
N SER A 55 -4.91 -11.87 -15.13
CA SER A 55 -4.61 -12.95 -14.20
C SER A 55 -3.29 -13.63 -14.61
N TYR A 56 -2.40 -13.77 -13.64
CA TYR A 56 -1.08 -14.38 -13.81
C TYR A 56 -0.88 -15.54 -12.85
N LYS A 57 -0.02 -16.47 -13.21
CA LYS A 57 0.54 -17.43 -12.26
C LYS A 57 1.60 -16.74 -11.41
N GLY A 58 1.83 -17.24 -10.20
CA GLY A 58 2.83 -16.63 -9.31
C GLY A 58 4.23 -16.55 -9.89
N ASP A 59 4.58 -17.48 -10.78
CA ASP A 59 5.89 -17.54 -11.44
C ASP A 59 6.00 -16.76 -12.76
N ASP A 60 4.90 -16.17 -13.23
CA ASP A 60 4.93 -15.35 -14.44
C ASP A 60 5.73 -14.07 -14.21
N PHE A 61 6.63 -13.76 -15.14
CA PHE A 61 7.44 -12.56 -15.10
C PHE A 61 6.76 -11.42 -15.84
N LEU A 62 6.75 -10.24 -15.22
CA LEU A 62 6.26 -9.03 -15.83
C LEU A 62 7.41 -8.05 -16.05
N LYS A 63 7.32 -7.26 -17.11
CA LYS A 63 8.31 -6.23 -17.39
C LYS A 63 8.00 -4.98 -16.57
N GLU A 64 8.98 -4.46 -15.85
CA GLU A 64 8.83 -3.17 -15.18
C GLU A 64 8.75 -2.04 -16.21
N ALA A 65 7.89 -1.06 -15.94
CA ALA A 65 7.85 0.15 -16.74
C ALA A 65 9.10 0.99 -16.50
N ASP A 66 9.56 1.67 -17.53
CA ASP A 66 10.71 2.59 -17.45
C ASP A 66 10.31 3.90 -16.78
N CYS A 67 10.24 3.87 -15.46
CA CYS A 67 9.91 5.00 -14.60
C CYS A 67 11.09 5.32 -13.69
N THR A 68 11.35 6.60 -13.47
CA THR A 68 12.30 7.04 -12.44
C THR A 68 11.68 6.85 -11.06
N LYS A 69 12.42 6.24 -10.15
CA LYS A 69 12.04 6.04 -8.76
C LYS A 69 12.84 6.97 -7.87
N THR A 70 12.15 7.78 -7.08
CA THR A 70 12.78 8.74 -6.17
C THR A 70 12.22 8.56 -4.76
N MET A 71 13.12 8.52 -3.76
CA MET A 71 12.71 8.45 -2.35
C MET A 71 12.22 9.81 -1.88
N VAL A 72 11.06 9.82 -1.25
CA VAL A 72 10.41 11.04 -0.78
C VAL A 72 9.80 10.85 0.61
N GLN A 73 9.52 11.97 1.27
CA GLN A 73 8.76 12.05 2.51
C GLN A 73 7.39 12.65 2.24
N TYR A 74 6.35 12.13 2.88
CA TYR A 74 5.05 12.78 2.86
C TYR A 74 5.08 14.05 3.70
N SER A 75 4.67 15.17 3.10
CA SER A 75 4.71 16.48 3.74
C SER A 75 3.36 16.90 4.29
N TYR A 76 2.37 17.13 3.41
CA TYR A 76 1.06 17.62 3.82
C TYR A 76 -0.03 17.33 2.78
N GLN A 77 -1.27 17.48 3.23
CA GLN A 77 -2.48 17.41 2.40
C GLN A 77 -3.10 18.80 2.27
N ASP A 78 -3.52 19.12 1.06
CA ASP A 78 -4.33 20.30 0.77
C ASP A 78 -5.54 19.89 -0.09
N GLY A 79 -6.72 19.82 0.54
CA GLY A 79 -7.91 19.27 -0.10
C GLY A 79 -7.72 17.82 -0.54
N GLU A 80 -7.82 17.55 -1.83
CA GLU A 80 -7.59 16.25 -2.44
C GLU A 80 -6.15 16.03 -2.94
N SER A 81 -5.27 17.00 -2.71
CA SER A 81 -3.88 16.99 -3.14
C SER A 81 -2.96 16.61 -2.00
N TYR A 82 -2.03 15.70 -2.29
CA TYR A 82 -1.02 15.19 -1.35
C TYR A 82 0.36 15.55 -1.86
N THR A 83 1.16 16.22 -1.03
CA THR A 83 2.49 16.71 -1.38
C THR A 83 3.57 15.85 -0.73
N PHE A 84 4.53 15.45 -1.54
CA PHE A 84 5.70 14.68 -1.17
C PHE A 84 6.96 15.49 -1.48
N MET A 85 7.98 15.35 -0.67
CA MET A 85 9.25 16.08 -0.83
C MET A 85 10.43 15.14 -0.88
N ASN A 86 11.31 15.35 -1.85
CA ASN A 86 12.63 14.74 -1.86
C ASN A 86 13.49 15.44 -0.80
N LEU A 87 14.01 14.72 0.19
CA LEU A 87 14.79 15.28 1.29
C LEU A 87 16.21 15.74 0.88
N GLU A 88 16.70 15.30 -0.26
CA GLU A 88 18.01 15.68 -0.78
C GLU A 88 17.95 16.94 -1.66
N THR A 89 16.97 16.98 -2.58
CA THR A 89 16.84 18.07 -3.56
C THR A 89 15.81 19.13 -3.16
N TYR A 90 14.95 18.83 -2.17
CA TYR A 90 13.80 19.63 -1.73
C TYR A 90 12.75 19.86 -2.83
N GLU A 91 12.81 19.08 -3.90
CA GLU A 91 11.76 19.06 -4.91
C GLU A 91 10.46 18.50 -4.33
N GLN A 92 9.37 19.14 -4.68
CA GLN A 92 8.04 18.75 -4.25
C GLN A 92 7.25 18.15 -5.41
N TYR A 93 6.54 17.08 -5.10
CA TYR A 93 5.67 16.38 -6.03
C TYR A 93 4.27 16.31 -5.45
N THR A 94 3.27 16.58 -6.25
CA THR A 94 1.86 16.56 -5.82
C THR A 94 1.10 15.50 -6.61
N LEU A 95 0.36 14.67 -5.88
CA LEU A 95 -0.55 13.67 -6.42
C LEU A 95 -1.95 13.89 -5.86
N ASN A 96 -2.97 13.57 -6.64
CA ASN A 96 -4.36 13.62 -6.20
C ASN A 96 -4.77 12.32 -5.50
N ALA A 97 -5.82 12.37 -4.70
CA ALA A 97 -6.36 11.20 -4.00
C ALA A 97 -6.69 10.04 -4.96
N GLU A 98 -7.15 10.33 -6.18
CA GLU A 98 -7.39 9.31 -7.21
C GLU A 98 -6.13 8.55 -7.64
N ASP A 99 -4.99 9.23 -7.69
CA ASP A 99 -3.70 8.62 -8.05
C ASP A 99 -3.17 7.73 -6.92
N LEU A 100 -3.61 7.97 -5.69
CA LEU A 100 -3.18 7.28 -4.46
C LEU A 100 -4.15 6.20 -3.99
N ASP A 101 -5.13 5.85 -4.76
CA ASP A 101 -6.22 4.90 -4.53
C ASP A 101 -5.97 3.87 -3.40
N GLY A 102 -6.61 4.09 -2.23
CA GLY A 102 -6.44 3.25 -1.04
C GLY A 102 -5.12 3.43 -0.26
N GLN A 103 -4.17 4.22 -0.74
CA GLN A 103 -2.89 4.45 -0.07
C GLN A 103 -2.93 5.64 0.90
N VAL A 104 -3.88 6.55 0.73
CA VAL A 104 -4.03 7.76 1.58
C VAL A 104 -4.21 7.44 3.05
N GLN A 105 -4.85 6.33 3.35
CA GLN A 105 -5.11 5.87 4.73
C GLN A 105 -3.85 5.45 5.51
N TYR A 106 -2.71 5.37 4.85
CA TYR A 106 -1.41 5.08 5.47
C TYR A 106 -0.51 6.31 5.61
N LEU A 107 -0.91 7.45 5.03
CA LEU A 107 -0.09 8.66 5.01
C LEU A 107 -0.23 9.44 6.31
N THR A 108 0.87 9.59 7.02
CA THR A 108 1.02 10.50 8.17
C THR A 108 2.10 11.52 7.86
N GLU A 109 1.92 12.75 8.31
CA GLU A 109 2.94 13.81 8.12
C GLU A 109 4.31 13.35 8.61
N GLY A 110 5.32 13.54 7.78
CA GLY A 110 6.68 13.09 8.05
C GLY A 110 6.97 11.63 7.75
N LEU A 111 6.03 10.85 7.19
CA LEU A 111 6.29 9.47 6.79
C LEU A 111 7.39 9.42 5.72
N GLU A 112 8.47 8.72 6.05
CA GLU A 112 9.62 8.48 5.17
C GLU A 112 9.57 7.09 4.51
N GLY A 113 10.49 6.86 3.57
CA GLY A 113 10.61 5.56 2.89
C GLY A 113 9.59 5.35 1.77
N ILE A 114 8.87 6.39 1.38
CA ILE A 114 7.98 6.37 0.24
C ILE A 114 8.81 6.54 -1.03
N ILE A 115 8.50 5.75 -2.06
CA ILE A 115 9.09 5.88 -3.38
C ILE A 115 8.04 6.48 -4.31
N ILE A 116 8.34 7.64 -4.89
CA ILE A 116 7.50 8.23 -5.93
C ILE A 116 7.95 7.74 -7.31
N LEU A 117 6.98 7.42 -8.16
CA LEU A 117 7.20 7.00 -9.53
C LEU A 117 7.03 8.20 -10.46
N LEU A 118 8.07 8.51 -11.22
CA LEU A 118 8.09 9.62 -12.18
C LEU A 118 8.18 9.06 -13.60
N LEU A 119 7.31 9.54 -14.46
CA LEU A 119 7.38 9.32 -15.90
C LEU A 119 7.53 10.69 -16.58
N ASP A 120 8.62 10.89 -17.30
CA ASP A 120 8.97 12.19 -17.91
C ASP A 120 8.92 13.34 -16.86
N ASP A 121 9.49 13.12 -15.68
CA ASP A 121 9.49 14.01 -14.50
C ASP A 121 8.11 14.32 -13.89
N ALA A 122 7.04 13.71 -14.40
CA ALA A 122 5.71 13.84 -13.83
C ALA A 122 5.41 12.73 -12.81
N PRO A 123 4.90 13.05 -11.62
CA PRO A 123 4.55 12.06 -10.63
C PRO A 123 3.29 11.29 -11.07
N LEU A 124 3.34 9.96 -10.97
CA LEU A 124 2.25 9.09 -11.40
C LEU A 124 1.66 8.24 -10.28
N GLY A 125 2.43 7.96 -9.24
CA GLY A 125 2.03 7.14 -8.12
C GLY A 125 3.14 6.98 -7.11
N ILE A 126 2.84 6.26 -6.04
CA ILE A 126 3.78 5.96 -4.96
C ILE A 126 3.83 4.48 -4.64
N GLU A 127 4.97 4.04 -4.14
CA GLU A 127 5.13 2.77 -3.43
C GLU A 127 5.34 3.08 -1.95
N LEU A 128 4.51 2.51 -1.08
CA LEU A 128 4.62 2.68 0.37
C LEU A 128 5.65 1.71 0.96
N PRO A 129 6.31 2.07 2.08
CA PRO A 129 7.07 1.09 2.85
C PRO A 129 6.14 -0.01 3.37
N THR A 130 6.63 -1.24 3.46
CA THR A 130 5.82 -2.40 3.84
C THR A 130 5.25 -2.29 5.26
N ALA A 131 6.03 -1.73 6.18
CA ALA A 131 5.62 -1.50 7.58
C ALA A 131 5.50 0.00 7.85
N ILE A 132 4.35 0.42 8.32
CA ILE A 132 4.06 1.81 8.68
C ILE A 132 3.62 1.88 10.12
N SER A 133 4.22 2.78 10.89
CA SER A 133 3.88 3.03 12.30
C SER A 133 2.72 4.01 12.39
N LEU A 134 1.64 3.61 13.04
CA LEU A 134 0.43 4.41 13.23
C LEU A 134 -0.04 4.34 14.68
N GLU A 135 -0.50 5.46 15.21
CA GLU A 135 -1.05 5.54 16.56
C GLU A 135 -2.51 5.09 16.59
N ILE A 136 -2.87 4.35 17.62
CA ILE A 136 -4.25 3.95 17.90
C ILE A 136 -4.97 5.10 18.61
N ILE A 137 -5.98 5.66 17.96
CA ILE A 137 -6.84 6.71 18.54
C ILE A 137 -7.90 6.10 19.45
N GLU A 138 -8.52 5.00 18.99
CA GLU A 138 -9.61 4.35 19.71
C GLU A 138 -9.59 2.84 19.53
N THR A 139 -9.77 2.13 20.63
CA THR A 139 -10.00 0.67 20.65
C THR A 139 -10.77 0.30 21.93
N PRO A 140 -11.65 -0.71 21.89
CA PRO A 140 -12.29 -1.20 23.11
C PRO A 140 -11.27 -1.67 24.17
N PRO A 141 -11.58 -1.52 25.45
CA PRO A 141 -10.70 -2.03 26.52
C PRO A 141 -10.57 -3.56 26.45
N ALA A 142 -9.45 -4.07 26.93
CA ALA A 142 -9.23 -5.51 27.04
C ALA A 142 -10.28 -6.15 27.96
N MET A 143 -10.94 -7.21 27.50
CA MET A 143 -11.90 -7.95 28.33
C MET A 143 -11.15 -8.85 29.29
N LYS A 144 -11.27 -8.59 30.60
CA LYS A 144 -10.73 -9.46 31.65
C LYS A 144 -11.50 -10.78 31.69
N GLY A 145 -10.78 -11.91 31.66
CA GLY A 145 -11.34 -13.25 31.86
C GLY A 145 -11.72 -14.04 30.62
N ALA A 146 -11.48 -13.53 29.43
CA ALA A 146 -11.56 -14.34 28.23
C ALA A 146 -10.27 -15.12 28.03
N SER A 147 -10.36 -16.41 27.69
CA SER A 147 -9.20 -17.23 27.33
C SER A 147 -8.39 -16.50 26.24
N ALA A 148 -7.12 -16.21 26.54
CA ALA A 148 -6.27 -15.26 25.82
C ALA A 148 -5.81 -15.74 24.42
N THR A 149 -6.36 -16.79 23.89
CA THR A 149 -5.94 -17.37 22.61
C THR A 149 -6.71 -16.77 21.45
N ASN A 150 -5.99 -15.97 20.64
CA ASN A 150 -6.39 -15.54 19.29
C ASN A 150 -7.62 -14.62 19.17
N ARG A 151 -7.99 -13.88 20.21
CA ARG A 151 -9.02 -12.85 20.07
C ARG A 151 -8.42 -11.55 19.56
N THR A 152 -9.09 -10.96 18.61
CA THR A 152 -8.80 -9.62 18.10
C THR A 152 -9.97 -8.70 18.38
N LYS A 153 -9.67 -7.40 18.41
CA LYS A 153 -10.65 -6.33 18.54
C LYS A 153 -10.37 -5.25 17.52
N PRO A 154 -11.39 -4.46 17.08
CA PRO A 154 -11.18 -3.37 16.16
C PRO A 154 -10.42 -2.23 16.84
N ALA A 155 -9.54 -1.59 16.10
CA ALA A 155 -8.86 -0.37 16.50
C ALA A 155 -8.92 0.64 15.36
N THR A 156 -9.19 1.90 15.70
CA THR A 156 -9.14 3.04 14.75
C THR A 156 -7.81 3.75 14.92
N LEU A 157 -7.09 3.91 13.82
CA LEU A 157 -5.78 4.54 13.80
C LEU A 157 -5.88 6.04 13.49
N SER A 158 -4.80 6.78 13.70
CA SER A 158 -4.70 8.22 13.50
C SER A 158 -5.09 8.71 12.10
N THR A 159 -4.98 7.85 11.10
CA THR A 159 -5.39 8.12 9.70
C THR A 159 -6.84 7.76 9.39
N GLY A 160 -7.59 7.24 10.36
CA GLY A 160 -8.95 6.71 10.17
C GLY A 160 -9.00 5.26 9.69
N LEU A 161 -7.85 4.62 9.46
CA LEU A 161 -7.79 3.21 9.12
C LEU A 161 -8.25 2.35 10.29
N GLU A 162 -9.15 1.39 10.03
CA GLU A 162 -9.56 0.37 11.00
C GLU A 162 -8.77 -0.91 10.78
N VAL A 163 -8.22 -1.45 11.87
CA VAL A 163 -7.47 -2.71 11.86
C VAL A 163 -7.90 -3.60 13.00
N GLN A 164 -7.76 -4.92 12.83
CA GLN A 164 -7.91 -5.87 13.92
C GLN A 164 -6.60 -6.01 14.68
N VAL A 165 -6.63 -5.74 15.97
CA VAL A 165 -5.47 -5.83 16.86
C VAL A 165 -5.69 -6.87 17.95
N PRO A 166 -4.62 -7.45 18.52
CA PRO A 166 -4.74 -8.32 19.69
C PRO A 166 -5.41 -7.61 20.88
N GLU A 167 -6.09 -8.38 21.73
CA GLU A 167 -6.82 -7.86 22.91
C GLU A 167 -5.98 -7.00 23.87
N TYR A 168 -4.66 -7.25 23.96
CA TYR A 168 -3.76 -6.55 24.87
C TYR A 168 -3.31 -5.16 24.40
N ILE A 169 -3.68 -4.76 23.17
CA ILE A 169 -3.33 -3.45 22.62
C ILE A 169 -4.31 -2.40 23.17
N GLU A 170 -3.77 -1.24 23.54
CA GLU A 170 -4.54 -0.14 24.14
C GLU A 170 -4.52 1.12 23.28
N SER A 171 -5.48 2.02 23.52
CA SER A 171 -5.50 3.34 22.88
C SER A 171 -4.26 4.15 23.27
N GLY A 172 -3.70 4.90 22.32
CA GLY A 172 -2.46 5.66 22.48
C GLY A 172 -1.19 4.87 22.18
N GLU A 173 -1.27 3.56 21.98
CA GLU A 173 -0.13 2.78 21.52
C GLU A 173 0.16 3.00 20.04
N ILE A 174 1.44 2.94 19.67
CA ILE A 174 1.88 2.96 18.28
C ILE A 174 2.11 1.52 17.82
N ILE A 175 1.50 1.18 16.71
CA ILE A 175 1.61 -0.14 16.10
C ILE A 175 2.17 -0.08 14.69
N LYS A 176 2.75 -1.18 14.24
CA LYS A 176 3.16 -1.37 12.84
C LYS A 176 2.05 -2.08 12.08
N VAL A 177 1.68 -1.50 10.95
CA VAL A 177 0.67 -2.04 10.02
C VAL A 177 1.34 -2.35 8.70
N ASN A 178 0.96 -3.48 8.12
CA ASN A 178 1.41 -3.85 6.79
C ASN A 178 0.62 -3.06 5.74
N SER A 179 1.30 -2.27 4.92
CA SER A 179 0.68 -1.42 3.91
C SER A 179 0.07 -2.18 2.72
N ASP A 180 0.51 -3.41 2.48
CA ASP A 180 -0.03 -4.25 1.40
C ASP A 180 -1.34 -4.94 1.81
N SER A 181 -1.42 -5.42 3.05
CA SER A 181 -2.57 -6.19 3.58
C SER A 181 -3.51 -5.38 4.47
N GLY A 182 -3.07 -4.24 4.98
CA GLY A 182 -3.80 -3.43 5.97
C GLY A 182 -3.92 -4.08 7.35
N LYS A 183 -3.05 -5.05 7.67
CA LYS A 183 -3.12 -5.83 8.90
C LYS A 183 -2.08 -5.40 9.92
N PHE A 184 -2.44 -5.55 11.19
CA PHE A 184 -1.52 -5.43 12.32
C PHE A 184 -0.31 -6.37 12.16
N MET A 185 0.88 -5.86 12.41
CA MET A 185 2.13 -6.63 12.42
C MET A 185 2.69 -6.82 13.82
N SER A 186 2.92 -5.73 14.53
CA SER A 186 3.51 -5.69 15.86
C SER A 186 3.28 -4.34 16.54
N ARG A 187 3.64 -4.24 17.81
CA ARG A 187 3.91 -2.95 18.44
C ARG A 187 5.11 -2.29 17.77
N ALA A 188 5.11 -0.97 17.67
CA ALA A 188 6.23 -0.21 17.10
C ALA A 188 7.44 -0.20 18.03
#